data_79c544fd5f5925ff13d4c257702484a8
#
_entry.id   79c544fd5f5925ff13d4c257702484a8
#
_cell.length_a   1.000
_cell.length_b   1.000
_cell.length_c   1.000
_cell.angle_alpha   90.00
_cell.angle_beta   90.00
_cell.angle_gamma   90.00
#
_symmetry.space_group_name_H-M   'P 1'
#
loop_
_entity.id
_entity.type
_entity.pdbx_description
1 polymer ?
#
loop_
_entity_poly.entity_id
_entity_poly.type
_entity_poly.pdbx_seq_one_letter_code
_entity_poly.pdbx_strand_id
1 'polypeptide(L)'
;MLVLDDVSVEIAGTTVLRNVSARLSAGSLVAVVGRNGAGKTTLLRTTMGLIKLKRGRILFDDDELQDLPAHWRAEQGIGYAPEDRVIFPTLSVEENMRLPCEAHGLPDKDIDERLTGVLEVVPQLKDMLQRSGAALSGGQGKMVALGRALMAGTRLVLLDEPFQGLAPVLAVQYGEALGRLRKVRPDLAVLITESNASLLGDIPDQVWTLERGVLSSEDKVTAH
;
A
#
# COMPACT_ATOMS: atom_id res chain seq x y z
N MET A 1 -14.54 -1.24 7.16
CA MET A 1 -13.21 -0.68 6.77
C MET A 1 -13.16 -0.42 5.26
N LEU A 2 -12.52 -1.23 4.40
CA LEU A 2 -12.61 -1.06 2.94
C LEU A 2 -13.56 -2.09 2.35
N VAL A 3 -14.53 -1.64 1.55
CA VAL A 3 -15.44 -2.51 0.80
C VAL A 3 -15.36 -2.16 -0.67
N LEU A 4 -15.10 -3.15 -1.49
CA LEU A 4 -15.25 -3.12 -2.93
C LEU A 4 -16.57 -3.79 -3.26
N ASP A 5 -17.48 -3.10 -3.95
CA ASP A 5 -18.81 -3.61 -4.28
C ASP A 5 -19.05 -3.48 -5.80
N ASP A 6 -18.99 -4.62 -6.48
CA ASP A 6 -19.18 -4.76 -7.94
C ASP A 6 -18.27 -3.83 -8.79
N VAL A 7 -17.05 -3.63 -8.33
CA VAL A 7 -16.09 -2.68 -8.92
C VAL A 7 -15.65 -3.13 -10.31
N SER A 8 -15.91 -2.32 -11.32
CA SER A 8 -15.45 -2.53 -12.69
C SER A 8 -14.71 -1.28 -13.21
N VAL A 9 -13.60 -1.52 -13.91
CA VAL A 9 -12.74 -0.46 -14.43
C VAL A 9 -12.41 -0.71 -15.89
N GLU A 10 -12.45 0.35 -16.68
CA GLU A 10 -12.07 0.34 -18.09
C GLU A 10 -10.94 1.34 -18.34
N ILE A 11 -9.92 0.92 -19.09
CA ILE A 11 -8.80 1.77 -19.49
C ILE A 11 -8.70 1.67 -21.01
N ALA A 12 -8.79 2.81 -21.70
CA ALA A 12 -8.71 2.91 -23.17
C ALA A 12 -9.62 1.89 -23.89
N GLY A 13 -10.87 1.76 -23.44
CA GLY A 13 -11.86 0.85 -24.04
C GLY A 13 -11.71 -0.62 -23.63
N THR A 14 -10.68 -0.96 -22.86
CA THR A 14 -10.46 -2.35 -22.38
C THR A 14 -10.90 -2.49 -20.94
N THR A 15 -11.75 -3.46 -20.64
CA THR A 15 -12.15 -3.77 -19.27
C THR A 15 -11.01 -4.49 -18.55
N VAL A 16 -10.45 -3.82 -17.52
CA VAL A 16 -9.31 -4.32 -16.73
C VAL A 16 -9.78 -4.99 -15.44
N LEU A 17 -10.77 -4.42 -14.73
CA LEU A 17 -11.41 -5.04 -13.58
C LEU A 17 -12.87 -5.34 -13.88
N ARG A 18 -13.35 -6.50 -13.41
CA ARG A 18 -14.67 -7.06 -13.73
C ARG A 18 -15.39 -7.48 -12.45
N ASN A 19 -16.38 -6.70 -12.03
CA ASN A 19 -17.27 -7.03 -10.91
C ASN A 19 -16.50 -7.49 -9.64
N VAL A 20 -15.44 -6.76 -9.30
CA VAL A 20 -14.59 -7.09 -8.15
C VAL A 20 -15.35 -6.72 -6.88
N SER A 21 -15.60 -7.72 -6.02
CA SER A 21 -16.22 -7.55 -4.71
C SER A 21 -15.35 -8.18 -3.64
N ALA A 22 -15.00 -7.40 -2.60
CA ALA A 22 -14.16 -7.85 -1.50
C ALA A 22 -14.33 -6.95 -0.27
N ARG A 23 -13.94 -7.47 0.89
CA ARG A 23 -13.92 -6.73 2.16
C ARG A 23 -12.59 -6.89 2.87
N LEU A 24 -11.99 -5.77 3.25
CA LEU A 24 -10.78 -5.71 4.05
C LEU A 24 -11.13 -5.12 5.42
N SER A 25 -10.88 -5.87 6.47
CA SER A 25 -11.15 -5.45 7.85
C SER A 25 -10.01 -4.57 8.40
N ALA A 26 -10.29 -3.79 9.44
CA ALA A 26 -9.24 -3.09 10.20
C ALA A 26 -8.25 -4.10 10.76
N GLY A 27 -6.96 -3.74 10.80
CA GLY A 27 -5.89 -4.57 11.34
C GLY A 27 -5.52 -5.80 10.51
N SER A 28 -6.25 -6.10 9.41
CA SER A 28 -5.91 -7.24 8.55
C SER A 28 -4.87 -6.88 7.50
N LEU A 29 -4.00 -7.84 7.20
CA LEU A 29 -3.07 -7.78 6.08
C LEU A 29 -3.53 -8.78 5.02
N VAL A 30 -3.97 -8.27 3.88
CA VAL A 30 -4.47 -9.06 2.76
C VAL A 30 -3.55 -8.91 1.55
N ALA A 31 -3.24 -10.03 0.92
CA ALA A 31 -2.47 -10.05 -0.32
C ALA A 31 -3.37 -10.29 -1.53
N VAL A 32 -3.19 -9.49 -2.57
CA VAL A 32 -3.76 -9.73 -3.90
C VAL A 32 -2.68 -10.30 -4.80
N VAL A 33 -2.81 -11.55 -5.17
CA VAL A 33 -1.86 -12.26 -6.01
C VAL A 33 -2.41 -12.45 -7.42
N GLY A 34 -1.58 -12.24 -8.42
CA GLY A 34 -1.97 -12.45 -9.81
C GLY A 34 -0.82 -12.14 -10.77
N ARG A 35 -0.89 -12.69 -11.98
CA ARG A 35 0.13 -12.47 -13.02
C ARG A 35 0.23 -11.00 -13.40
N ASN A 36 1.35 -10.62 -14.04
CA ASN A 36 1.48 -9.29 -14.63
C ASN A 36 0.34 -9.05 -15.64
N GLY A 37 -0.28 -7.87 -15.57
CA GLY A 37 -1.45 -7.53 -16.37
C GLY A 37 -2.80 -8.05 -15.84
N ALA A 38 -2.85 -8.73 -14.68
CA ALA A 38 -4.10 -9.19 -14.08
C ALA A 38 -5.01 -8.06 -13.58
N GLY A 39 -4.47 -6.85 -13.34
CA GLY A 39 -5.22 -5.69 -12.87
C GLY A 39 -4.87 -5.25 -11.44
N LYS A 40 -3.82 -5.80 -10.81
CA LYS A 40 -3.41 -5.51 -9.42
C LYS A 40 -3.17 -4.02 -9.16
N THR A 41 -2.27 -3.40 -9.92
CA THR A 41 -1.99 -1.96 -9.85
C THR A 41 -3.24 -1.13 -10.14
N THR A 42 -4.07 -1.57 -11.09
CA THR A 42 -5.35 -0.92 -11.39
C THR A 42 -6.27 -0.94 -10.17
N LEU A 43 -6.35 -2.06 -9.46
CA LEU A 43 -7.14 -2.18 -8.24
C LEU A 43 -6.69 -1.17 -7.17
N LEU A 44 -5.39 -1.11 -6.87
CA LEU A 44 -4.87 -0.16 -5.89
C LEU A 44 -5.03 1.29 -6.33
N ARG A 45 -4.72 1.61 -7.59
CA ARG A 45 -4.89 2.97 -8.13
C ARG A 45 -6.36 3.40 -8.14
N THR A 46 -7.29 2.49 -8.40
CA THR A 46 -8.71 2.77 -8.33
C THR A 46 -9.16 3.01 -6.89
N THR A 47 -8.69 2.18 -5.95
CA THR A 47 -8.93 2.39 -4.51
C THR A 47 -8.38 3.73 -4.04
N MET A 48 -7.22 4.17 -4.57
CA MET A 48 -6.63 5.47 -4.25
C MET A 48 -7.29 6.65 -5.00
N GLY A 49 -8.19 6.40 -5.97
CA GLY A 49 -8.84 7.47 -6.76
C GLY A 49 -7.99 8.00 -7.91
N LEU A 50 -6.92 7.33 -8.28
CA LEU A 50 -6.06 7.68 -9.42
C LEU A 50 -6.62 7.16 -10.75
N ILE A 51 -7.52 6.17 -10.70
CA ILE A 51 -8.26 5.63 -11.85
C ILE A 51 -9.74 5.65 -11.50
N LYS A 52 -10.56 6.16 -12.42
CA LYS A 52 -12.01 6.28 -12.22
C LYS A 52 -12.70 4.92 -12.39
N LEU A 53 -13.70 4.67 -11.55
CA LEU A 53 -14.62 3.55 -11.72
C LEU A 53 -15.46 3.71 -12.99
N LYS A 54 -15.74 2.59 -13.67
CA LYS A 54 -16.80 2.49 -14.67
C LYS A 54 -18.14 2.12 -14.02
N ARG A 55 -18.11 1.22 -13.02
CA ARG A 55 -19.26 0.72 -12.28
C ARG A 55 -18.86 0.25 -10.89
N GLY A 56 -19.82 0.16 -9.99
CA GLY A 56 -19.67 -0.32 -8.63
C GLY A 56 -19.40 0.81 -7.64
N ARG A 57 -19.03 0.45 -6.43
CA ARG A 57 -18.75 1.38 -5.32
C ARG A 57 -17.51 0.96 -4.56
N ILE A 58 -16.82 1.92 -4.01
CA ILE A 58 -15.76 1.72 -3.03
C ILE A 58 -16.17 2.48 -1.77
N LEU A 59 -16.29 1.77 -0.65
CA LEU A 59 -16.60 2.36 0.64
C LEU A 59 -15.39 2.20 1.57
N PHE A 60 -15.15 3.23 2.37
CA PHE A 60 -14.15 3.24 3.41
C PHE A 60 -14.79 3.75 4.70
N ASP A 61 -15.02 2.85 5.66
CA ASP A 61 -15.80 3.06 6.88
C ASP A 61 -17.17 3.70 6.60
N ASP A 62 -17.90 3.10 5.66
CA ASP A 62 -19.23 3.49 5.21
C ASP A 62 -19.29 4.77 4.34
N ASP A 63 -18.19 5.50 4.19
CA ASP A 63 -18.10 6.64 3.27
C ASP A 63 -17.79 6.16 1.85
N GLU A 64 -18.55 6.68 0.87
CA GLU A 64 -18.32 6.39 -0.54
C GLU A 64 -17.11 7.16 -1.08
N LEU A 65 -16.11 6.42 -1.61
CA LEU A 65 -14.87 7.02 -2.09
C LEU A 65 -14.86 7.38 -3.59
N GLN A 66 -15.78 6.83 -4.40
CA GLN A 66 -15.66 6.90 -5.87
C GLN A 66 -15.63 8.34 -6.41
N ASP A 67 -16.31 9.25 -5.76
CA ASP A 67 -16.38 10.66 -6.18
C ASP A 67 -15.34 11.55 -5.47
N LEU A 68 -14.59 10.98 -4.50
CA LEU A 68 -13.53 11.70 -3.80
C LEU A 68 -12.21 11.63 -4.57
N PRO A 69 -11.56 12.77 -4.82
CA PRO A 69 -10.24 12.79 -5.45
C PRO A 69 -9.16 12.15 -4.55
N ALA A 70 -8.04 11.74 -5.15
CA ALA A 70 -6.99 11.00 -4.47
C ALA A 70 -6.43 11.68 -3.21
N HIS A 71 -6.27 13.01 -3.22
CA HIS A 71 -5.77 13.76 -2.06
C HIS A 71 -6.73 13.67 -0.87
N TRP A 72 -8.05 13.72 -1.10
CA TRP A 72 -9.04 13.52 -0.03
C TRP A 72 -8.98 12.12 0.56
N ARG A 73 -8.72 11.09 -0.26
CA ARG A 73 -8.54 9.72 0.23
C ARG A 73 -7.29 9.58 1.10
N ALA A 74 -6.22 10.31 0.76
CA ALA A 74 -5.04 10.39 1.61
C ALA A 74 -5.34 11.06 2.97
N GLU A 75 -6.15 12.12 2.98
CA GLU A 75 -6.62 12.78 4.21
C GLU A 75 -7.47 11.85 5.09
N GLN A 76 -8.20 10.89 4.49
CA GLN A 76 -8.91 9.84 5.23
C GLN A 76 -7.97 8.80 5.85
N GLY A 77 -6.65 8.94 5.71
CA GLY A 77 -5.66 8.03 6.26
C GLY A 77 -5.34 6.82 5.38
N ILE A 78 -5.49 6.95 4.06
CA ILE A 78 -5.08 5.93 3.10
C ILE A 78 -3.70 6.29 2.55
N GLY A 79 -2.69 5.48 2.87
CA GLY A 79 -1.35 5.60 2.31
C GLY A 79 -1.16 4.69 1.08
N TYR A 80 -0.32 5.12 0.13
CA TYR A 80 -0.04 4.34 -1.07
C TYR A 80 1.45 4.34 -1.40
N ALA A 81 2.03 3.15 -1.55
CA ALA A 81 3.37 2.93 -2.09
C ALA A 81 3.23 2.28 -3.47
N PRO A 82 3.42 3.04 -4.56
CA PRO A 82 3.38 2.50 -5.92
C PRO A 82 4.62 1.66 -6.24
N GLU A 83 4.49 0.76 -7.23
CA GLU A 83 5.57 -0.11 -7.70
C GLU A 83 6.84 0.67 -8.10
N ASP A 84 6.68 1.80 -8.77
CA ASP A 84 7.74 2.67 -9.28
C ASP A 84 8.35 3.61 -8.22
N ARG A 85 7.98 3.46 -6.95
CA ARG A 85 8.52 4.14 -5.75
C ARG A 85 8.26 5.64 -5.70
N VAL A 86 8.35 6.37 -6.80
CA VAL A 86 8.17 7.84 -6.93
C VAL A 86 8.90 8.60 -5.82
N ILE A 87 10.23 8.40 -5.73
CA ILE A 87 11.09 9.13 -4.78
C ILE A 87 11.52 10.46 -5.41
N PHE A 88 11.41 11.54 -4.65
CA PHE A 88 11.91 12.85 -5.06
C PHE A 88 13.44 12.89 -4.89
N PRO A 89 14.21 12.94 -5.99
CA PRO A 89 15.65 12.77 -5.93
C PRO A 89 16.39 13.94 -5.27
N THR A 90 15.79 15.11 -5.29
CA THR A 90 16.34 16.35 -4.70
C THR A 90 16.10 16.49 -3.21
N LEU A 91 15.15 15.72 -2.67
CA LEU A 91 14.82 15.70 -1.26
C LEU A 91 15.65 14.63 -0.53
N SER A 92 15.92 14.84 0.76
CA SER A 92 16.44 13.81 1.65
C SER A 92 15.39 12.69 1.86
N VAL A 93 15.82 11.58 2.45
CA VAL A 93 14.91 10.49 2.84
C VAL A 93 13.86 10.99 3.83
N GLU A 94 14.26 11.78 4.82
CA GLU A 94 13.36 12.36 5.81
C GLU A 94 12.32 13.26 5.15
N GLU A 95 12.76 14.21 4.32
CA GLU A 95 11.84 15.10 3.58
C GLU A 95 10.89 14.32 2.67
N ASN A 96 11.37 13.28 1.97
CA ASN A 96 10.50 12.40 1.18
C ASN A 96 9.41 11.75 2.03
N MET A 97 9.71 11.35 3.28
CA MET A 97 8.72 10.74 4.17
C MET A 97 7.76 11.77 4.75
N ARG A 98 8.24 12.95 5.14
CA ARG A 98 7.44 14.02 5.75
C ARG A 98 6.46 14.67 4.77
N LEU A 99 6.83 14.69 3.49
CA LEU A 99 6.12 15.41 2.42
C LEU A 99 4.58 15.20 2.40
N PRO A 100 4.02 13.99 2.50
CA PRO A 100 2.55 13.82 2.49
C PRO A 100 1.88 14.47 3.71
N CYS A 101 2.51 14.48 4.86
CA CYS A 101 1.97 15.11 6.07
C CYS A 101 2.04 16.64 5.98
N GLU A 102 3.15 17.17 5.49
CA GLU A 102 3.34 18.62 5.26
C GLU A 102 2.36 19.15 4.20
N ALA A 103 2.14 18.38 3.11
CA ALA A 103 1.19 18.73 2.06
C ALA A 103 -0.26 18.81 2.58
N HIS A 104 -0.59 18.07 3.65
CA HIS A 104 -1.88 18.13 4.31
C HIS A 104 -1.92 19.11 5.50
N GLY A 105 -0.84 19.89 5.71
CA GLY A 105 -0.78 20.92 6.74
C GLY A 105 -0.78 20.38 8.18
N LEU A 106 -0.27 19.17 8.40
CA LEU A 106 -0.13 18.64 9.75
C LEU A 106 0.90 19.46 10.56
N PRO A 107 0.67 19.66 11.87
CA PRO A 107 1.66 20.29 12.75
C PRO A 107 2.96 19.47 12.80
N ASP A 108 4.11 20.14 12.92
CA ASP A 108 5.43 19.48 12.99
C ASP A 108 5.50 18.41 14.08
N LYS A 109 4.91 18.68 15.25
CA LYS A 109 4.84 17.71 16.36
C LYS A 109 4.20 16.40 15.94
N ASP A 110 3.07 16.45 15.22
CA ASP A 110 2.35 15.27 14.78
C ASP A 110 3.13 14.53 13.67
N ILE A 111 3.84 15.27 12.83
CA ILE A 111 4.74 14.71 11.82
C ILE A 111 5.90 13.96 12.48
N ASP A 112 6.53 14.55 13.49
CA ASP A 112 7.65 13.95 14.23
C ASP A 112 7.21 12.68 15.00
N GLU A 113 6.02 12.69 15.59
CA GLU A 113 5.43 11.52 16.24
C GLU A 113 5.20 10.39 15.21
N ARG A 114 4.63 10.71 14.04
CA ARG A 114 4.45 9.73 12.96
C ARG A 114 5.78 9.19 12.44
N LEU A 115 6.76 10.07 12.22
CA LEU A 115 8.09 9.67 11.77
C LEU A 115 8.75 8.72 12.76
N THR A 116 8.65 9.00 14.05
CA THR A 116 9.16 8.11 15.11
C THR A 116 8.53 6.73 15.00
N GLY A 117 7.21 6.64 14.87
CA GLY A 117 6.51 5.36 14.70
C GLY A 117 6.90 4.63 13.41
N VAL A 118 7.13 5.34 12.31
CA VAL A 118 7.63 4.74 11.06
C VAL A 118 9.04 4.18 11.25
N LEU A 119 9.92 4.89 11.96
CA LEU A 119 11.28 4.44 12.24
C LEU A 119 11.36 3.25 13.21
N GLU A 120 10.32 2.99 14.00
CA GLU A 120 10.18 1.74 14.76
C GLU A 120 9.82 0.56 13.85
N VAL A 121 8.99 0.79 12.84
CA VAL A 121 8.60 -0.23 11.85
C VAL A 121 9.74 -0.52 10.88
N VAL A 122 10.43 0.51 10.39
CA VAL A 122 11.50 0.41 9.38
C VAL A 122 12.79 1.05 9.93
N PRO A 123 13.46 0.42 10.90
CA PRO A 123 14.62 1.00 11.58
C PRO A 123 15.81 1.29 10.66
N GLN A 124 15.90 0.60 9.52
CA GLN A 124 16.94 0.82 8.51
C GLN A 124 16.92 2.23 7.91
N LEU A 125 15.79 2.94 8.00
CA LEU A 125 15.67 4.31 7.52
C LEU A 125 16.42 5.31 8.40
N LYS A 126 16.67 4.99 9.68
CA LYS A 126 17.35 5.89 10.64
C LYS A 126 18.73 6.36 10.13
N ASP A 127 19.50 5.40 9.58
CA ASP A 127 20.86 5.66 9.09
C ASP A 127 20.88 6.36 7.73
N MET A 128 19.71 6.56 7.12
CA MET A 128 19.56 7.12 5.78
C MET A 128 18.80 8.44 5.75
N LEU A 129 18.29 8.94 6.87
CA LEU A 129 17.37 10.10 6.92
C LEU A 129 17.92 11.31 6.15
N GLN A 130 19.21 11.60 6.29
CA GLN A 130 19.87 12.75 5.66
C GLN A 130 20.41 12.48 4.25
N ARG A 131 20.25 11.25 3.74
CA ARG A 131 20.72 10.92 2.38
C ARG A 131 19.73 11.47 1.35
N SER A 132 20.28 11.99 0.25
CA SER A 132 19.49 12.40 -0.90
C SER A 132 18.75 11.21 -1.52
N GLY A 133 17.50 11.40 -1.95
CA GLY A 133 16.74 10.43 -2.70
C GLY A 133 17.45 9.91 -3.95
N ALA A 134 18.26 10.77 -4.60
CA ALA A 134 19.08 10.37 -5.75
C ALA A 134 20.16 9.33 -5.42
N ALA A 135 20.61 9.26 -4.16
CA ALA A 135 21.67 8.34 -3.73
C ALA A 135 21.17 6.96 -3.27
N LEU A 136 19.88 6.70 -3.41
CA LEU A 136 19.26 5.44 -2.96
C LEU A 136 19.39 4.34 -4.03
N SER A 137 19.72 3.13 -3.57
CA SER A 137 19.54 1.94 -4.40
C SER A 137 18.03 1.67 -4.63
N GLY A 138 17.74 0.83 -5.64
CA GLY A 138 16.36 0.45 -5.93
C GLY A 138 15.58 -0.08 -4.72
N GLY A 139 16.19 -0.97 -3.95
CA GLY A 139 15.56 -1.54 -2.76
C GLY A 139 15.46 -0.55 -1.59
N GLN A 140 16.46 0.31 -1.40
CA GLN A 140 16.38 1.40 -0.41
C GLN A 140 15.23 2.36 -0.75
N GLY A 141 15.03 2.68 -2.03
CA GLY A 141 13.89 3.47 -2.48
C GLY A 141 12.54 2.82 -2.16
N LYS A 142 12.42 1.49 -2.22
CA LYS A 142 11.20 0.78 -1.80
C LYS A 142 10.95 0.87 -0.30
N MET A 143 12.01 0.83 0.53
CA MET A 143 11.88 1.05 1.98
C MET A 143 11.43 2.49 2.30
N VAL A 144 11.94 3.48 1.59
CA VAL A 144 11.50 4.88 1.73
C VAL A 144 10.05 5.04 1.27
N ALA A 145 9.65 4.40 0.16
CA ALA A 145 8.26 4.41 -0.31
C ALA A 145 7.30 3.80 0.72
N LEU A 146 7.70 2.70 1.38
CA LEU A 146 6.95 2.13 2.52
C LEU A 146 6.85 3.15 3.66
N GLY A 147 7.97 3.74 4.09
CA GLY A 147 7.99 4.76 5.14
C GLY A 147 7.04 5.92 4.83
N ARG A 148 7.09 6.46 3.61
CA ARG A 148 6.20 7.53 3.15
C ARG A 148 4.73 7.11 3.14
N ALA A 149 4.42 5.89 2.71
CA ALA A 149 3.06 5.38 2.75
C ALA A 149 2.55 5.23 4.19
N LEU A 150 3.41 4.83 5.13
CA LEU A 150 3.09 4.73 6.55
C LEU A 150 2.93 6.10 7.24
N MET A 151 3.60 7.14 6.73
CA MET A 151 3.39 8.53 7.19
C MET A 151 1.98 9.02 6.85
N ALA A 152 1.51 8.76 5.62
CA ALA A 152 0.17 9.14 5.15
C ALA A 152 -0.91 8.19 5.69
N GLY A 153 -0.64 6.87 5.63
CA GLY A 153 -1.59 5.82 5.96
C GLY A 153 -1.74 5.62 7.45
N THR A 154 -2.79 6.19 8.03
CA THR A 154 -3.11 6.00 9.45
C THR A 154 -4.11 4.88 9.69
N ARG A 155 -4.85 4.47 8.66
CA ARG A 155 -5.94 3.47 8.73
C ARG A 155 -5.79 2.36 7.70
N LEU A 156 -5.30 2.67 6.50
CA LEU A 156 -5.09 1.73 5.40
C LEU A 156 -3.79 2.06 4.68
N VAL A 157 -2.99 1.05 4.36
CA VAL A 157 -1.83 1.19 3.47
C VAL A 157 -1.97 0.23 2.29
N LEU A 158 -1.79 0.78 1.10
CA LEU A 158 -1.79 0.08 -0.17
C LEU A 158 -0.35 -0.06 -0.66
N LEU A 159 0.12 -1.30 -0.89
CA LEU A 159 1.49 -1.62 -1.29
C LEU A 159 1.48 -2.34 -2.64
N ASP A 160 2.04 -1.71 -3.67
CA ASP A 160 2.04 -2.25 -5.03
C ASP A 160 3.37 -2.93 -5.36
N GLU A 161 3.37 -4.26 -5.44
CA GLU A 161 4.51 -5.13 -5.73
C GLU A 161 5.81 -4.76 -4.97
N PRO A 162 5.76 -4.63 -3.64
CA PRO A 162 6.89 -4.12 -2.87
C PRO A 162 8.11 -5.04 -2.88
N PHE A 163 7.94 -6.35 -3.04
CA PHE A 163 9.04 -7.32 -3.06
C PHE A 163 9.69 -7.46 -4.44
N GLN A 164 9.02 -7.01 -5.50
CA GLN A 164 9.53 -7.14 -6.85
C GLN A 164 10.88 -6.45 -7.02
N GLY A 165 11.88 -7.20 -7.53
CA GLY A 165 13.23 -6.69 -7.80
C GLY A 165 14.07 -6.36 -6.57
N LEU A 166 13.64 -6.79 -5.36
CA LEU A 166 14.47 -6.69 -4.16
C LEU A 166 15.56 -7.77 -4.15
N ALA A 167 16.76 -7.39 -3.72
CA ALA A 167 17.76 -8.35 -3.33
C ALA A 167 17.27 -9.17 -2.11
N PRO A 168 17.67 -10.46 -1.97
CA PRO A 168 17.15 -11.33 -0.91
C PRO A 168 17.21 -10.72 0.50
N VAL A 169 18.31 -10.07 0.85
CA VAL A 169 18.47 -9.41 2.16
C VAL A 169 17.43 -8.30 2.38
N LEU A 170 17.14 -7.50 1.35
CA LEU A 170 16.15 -6.44 1.44
C LEU A 170 14.72 -6.98 1.46
N ALA A 171 14.46 -8.10 0.78
CA ALA A 171 13.17 -8.78 0.85
C ALA A 171 12.89 -9.29 2.27
N VAL A 172 13.88 -9.89 2.92
CA VAL A 172 13.77 -10.31 4.33
C VAL A 172 13.49 -9.10 5.23
N GLN A 173 14.26 -8.02 5.09
CA GLN A 173 14.07 -6.80 5.87
C GLN A 173 12.68 -6.16 5.66
N TYR A 174 12.16 -6.20 4.43
CA TYR A 174 10.81 -5.72 4.12
C TYR A 174 9.75 -6.57 4.82
N GLY A 175 9.87 -7.89 4.75
CA GLY A 175 8.99 -8.83 5.46
C GLY A 175 9.01 -8.61 6.97
N GLU A 176 10.20 -8.42 7.57
CA GLU A 176 10.34 -8.08 8.98
C GLU A 176 9.68 -6.74 9.33
N ALA A 177 9.77 -5.73 8.44
CA ALA A 177 9.09 -4.45 8.62
C ALA A 177 7.57 -4.63 8.66
N LEU A 178 6.98 -5.45 7.78
CA LEU A 178 5.56 -5.77 7.82
C LEU A 178 5.18 -6.53 9.11
N GLY A 179 6.04 -7.45 9.58
CA GLY A 179 5.85 -8.14 10.85
C GLY A 179 5.90 -7.20 12.06
N ARG A 180 6.79 -6.20 12.06
CA ARG A 180 6.83 -5.14 13.09
C ARG A 180 5.62 -4.23 13.01
N LEU A 181 5.19 -3.86 11.78
CA LEU A 181 4.01 -3.03 11.55
C LEU A 181 2.77 -3.59 12.25
N ARG A 182 2.52 -4.88 12.13
CA ARG A 182 1.39 -5.55 12.80
C ARG A 182 1.43 -5.45 14.32
N LYS A 183 2.64 -5.40 14.91
CA LYS A 183 2.82 -5.27 16.38
C LYS A 183 2.67 -3.83 16.85
N VAL A 184 3.22 -2.88 16.10
CA VAL A 184 3.24 -1.46 16.46
C VAL A 184 1.91 -0.79 16.15
N ARG A 185 1.24 -1.22 15.06
CA ARG A 185 -0.03 -0.65 14.59
C ARG A 185 -1.04 -1.75 14.27
N PRO A 186 -1.57 -2.44 15.28
CA PRO A 186 -2.44 -3.61 15.10
C PRO A 186 -3.75 -3.29 14.38
N ASP A 187 -4.23 -2.04 14.44
CA ASP A 187 -5.48 -1.60 13.79
C ASP A 187 -5.29 -1.16 12.33
N LEU A 188 -4.04 -1.02 11.87
CA LEU A 188 -3.74 -0.60 10.51
C LEU A 188 -4.02 -1.74 9.52
N ALA A 189 -4.92 -1.49 8.57
CA ALA A 189 -5.14 -2.43 7.47
C ALA A 189 -4.06 -2.29 6.39
N VAL A 190 -3.66 -3.42 5.79
CA VAL A 190 -2.69 -3.45 4.68
C VAL A 190 -3.27 -4.27 3.53
N LEU A 191 -3.28 -3.68 2.34
CA LEU A 191 -3.56 -4.37 1.09
C LEU A 191 -2.30 -4.37 0.24
N ILE A 192 -1.72 -5.54 0.03
CA ILE A 192 -0.47 -5.72 -0.71
C ILE A 192 -0.73 -6.47 -2.00
N THR A 193 -0.15 -6.05 -3.10
CA THR A 193 -0.20 -6.80 -4.36
C THR A 193 1.13 -7.47 -4.63
N GLU A 194 1.10 -8.69 -5.19
CA GLU A 194 2.31 -9.40 -5.65
C GLU A 194 2.01 -10.29 -6.85
N SER A 195 3.02 -10.44 -7.71
CA SER A 195 2.95 -11.38 -8.82
C SER A 195 3.36 -12.80 -8.42
N ASN A 196 4.12 -12.94 -7.34
CA ASN A 196 4.59 -14.22 -6.80
C ASN A 196 4.23 -14.37 -5.32
N ALA A 197 3.25 -15.24 -5.03
CA ALA A 197 2.79 -15.52 -3.67
C ALA A 197 3.90 -16.00 -2.72
N SER A 198 4.93 -16.70 -3.25
CA SER A 198 6.01 -17.23 -2.43
C SER A 198 6.85 -16.15 -1.73
N LEU A 199 6.85 -14.92 -2.26
CA LEU A 199 7.55 -13.78 -1.66
C LEU A 199 6.90 -13.30 -0.36
N LEU A 200 5.62 -13.62 -0.17
CA LEU A 200 4.83 -13.17 0.97
C LEU A 200 4.92 -14.14 2.17
N GLY A 201 5.25 -15.41 1.93
CA GLY A 201 5.28 -16.44 2.98
C GLY A 201 3.98 -16.45 3.79
N ASP A 202 4.13 -16.45 5.12
CA ASP A 202 2.99 -16.44 6.07
C ASP A 202 2.58 -15.05 6.55
N ILE A 203 3.10 -13.98 5.91
CA ILE A 203 2.82 -12.59 6.30
C ILE A 203 1.33 -12.23 6.19
N PRO A 204 0.59 -12.52 5.08
CA PRO A 204 -0.80 -12.14 4.96
C PRO A 204 -1.75 -13.06 5.74
N ASP A 205 -2.83 -12.47 6.28
CA ASP A 205 -3.92 -13.20 6.92
C ASP A 205 -4.80 -13.91 5.89
N GLN A 206 -4.99 -13.26 4.72
CA GLN A 206 -5.79 -13.76 3.60
C GLN A 206 -5.06 -13.51 2.29
N VAL A 207 -5.34 -14.37 1.32
CA VAL A 207 -4.85 -14.20 -0.05
C VAL A 207 -6.05 -14.16 -1.00
N TRP A 208 -6.10 -13.10 -1.79
CA TRP A 208 -7.07 -12.97 -2.89
C TRP A 208 -6.33 -13.20 -4.20
N THR A 209 -6.91 -14.01 -5.07
CA THR A 209 -6.35 -14.26 -6.40
C THR A 209 -7.04 -13.37 -7.43
N LEU A 210 -6.26 -12.61 -8.19
CA LEU A 210 -6.77 -11.76 -9.27
C LEU A 210 -6.33 -12.35 -10.62
N GLU A 211 -7.30 -12.81 -11.41
CA GLU A 211 -7.07 -13.32 -12.74
C GLU A 211 -7.94 -12.60 -13.78
N ARG A 212 -7.30 -12.03 -14.80
CA ARG A 212 -7.98 -11.34 -15.93
C ARG A 212 -9.06 -10.34 -15.45
N GLY A 213 -8.77 -9.65 -14.35
CA GLY A 213 -9.65 -8.65 -13.77
C GLY A 213 -10.77 -9.19 -12.88
N VAL A 214 -10.83 -10.49 -12.64
CA VAL A 214 -11.77 -11.13 -11.71
C VAL A 214 -11.05 -11.51 -10.43
N LEU A 215 -11.63 -11.13 -9.27
CA LEU A 215 -11.09 -11.44 -7.96
C LEU A 215 -11.80 -12.66 -7.38
N SER A 216 -11.02 -13.59 -6.83
CA SER A 216 -11.51 -14.69 -6.00
C SER A 216 -10.77 -14.66 -4.66
N SER A 217 -11.46 -14.93 -3.55
CA SER A 217 -10.88 -15.08 -2.23
C SER A 217 -10.70 -16.56 -1.91
N GLU A 218 -9.47 -16.95 -1.53
CA GLU A 218 -9.24 -18.20 -0.83
C GLU A 218 -9.07 -17.89 0.65
N ASP A 219 -9.98 -18.36 1.49
CA ASP A 219 -9.74 -18.36 2.93
C ASP A 219 -8.57 -19.30 3.20
N LYS A 220 -7.52 -18.84 3.92
CA LYS A 220 -6.51 -19.77 4.44
C LYS A 220 -7.24 -20.79 5.31
N VAL A 221 -7.32 -22.02 4.83
CA VAL A 221 -7.68 -23.16 5.67
C VAL A 221 -6.60 -23.23 6.72
N THR A 222 -6.91 -22.82 7.94
CA THR A 222 -6.06 -23.05 9.11
C THR A 222 -5.88 -24.55 9.22
N ALA A 223 -4.72 -25.04 8.80
CA ALA A 223 -4.30 -26.38 9.13
C ALA A 223 -4.13 -26.44 10.66
N HIS A 224 -5.05 -27.18 11.30
CA HIS A 224 -4.98 -27.55 12.72
C HIS A 224 -3.83 -28.52 12.98
#